data_4fc9093d44446752baf46316af133e55
#
_entry.id   4fc9093d44446752baf46316af133e55
#
_cell.length_a   1.000
_cell.length_b   1.000
_cell.length_c   1.000
_cell.angle_alpha   90.00
_cell.angle_beta   90.00
_cell.angle_gamma   90.00
#
_symmetry.space_group_name_H-M   'P 1'
#
loop_
_entity.id
_entity.type
_entity.pdbx_description
1 polymer ?
#
loop_
_entity_poly.entity_id
_entity_poly.type
_entity_poly.pdbx_seq_one_letter_code
_entity_poly.pdbx_strand_id
1 'polypeptide(L)'
;TYYTIMSMIDGFKSFINLAVMVLTIVASWIMYAKAGEHGWAAIVPFYSSYVKFRIAGKQKLFWGYLVASIASIAGCILLMYEIIASGLSVMTSSYMGSYYDSTYGYAGNRIGAHMGMLIFAVILIIAAMIAALVMNILCCVGLAHAFGKGAGFACGLIFLNVIFICIIAFNKNI
;
A
#
# COMPACT_ATOMS: atom_id res chain seq x y z
N THR A 1 19.99 -30.16 -2.30
CA THR A 1 20.88 -29.06 -1.81
C THR A 1 20.35 -27.68 -2.20
N TYR A 2 19.98 -27.42 -3.46
CA TYR A 2 19.44 -26.08 -3.89
C TYR A 2 18.16 -25.69 -3.17
N TYR A 3 17.16 -26.57 -3.13
CA TYR A 3 15.89 -26.34 -2.44
C TYR A 3 16.05 -26.13 -0.92
N THR A 4 16.99 -26.81 -0.29
CA THR A 4 17.29 -26.65 1.13
C THR A 4 17.88 -25.27 1.44
N ILE A 5 18.79 -24.79 0.59
CA ILE A 5 19.36 -23.45 0.74
C ILE A 5 18.29 -22.37 0.53
N MET A 6 17.43 -22.50 -0.49
CA MET A 6 16.34 -21.58 -0.74
C MET A 6 15.35 -21.54 0.43
N SER A 7 14.95 -22.67 0.98
CA SER A 7 14.05 -22.70 2.14
C SER A 7 14.66 -22.07 3.40
N MET A 8 15.97 -22.21 3.61
CA MET A 8 16.67 -21.53 4.71
C MET A 8 16.72 -20.01 4.50
N ILE A 9 16.97 -19.55 3.26
CA ILE A 9 16.96 -18.12 2.92
C ILE A 9 15.56 -17.53 3.14
N ASP A 10 14.52 -18.23 2.73
CA ASP A 10 13.14 -17.77 2.90
C ASP A 10 12.72 -17.76 4.37
N GLY A 11 13.14 -18.74 5.15
CA GLY A 11 12.95 -18.77 6.61
C GLY A 11 13.65 -17.58 7.29
N PHE A 12 14.88 -17.28 6.89
CA PHE A 12 15.64 -16.15 7.42
C PHE A 12 15.01 -14.80 7.06
N LYS A 13 14.53 -14.63 5.82
CA LYS A 13 13.79 -13.45 5.38
C LYS A 13 12.49 -13.27 6.18
N SER A 14 11.74 -14.34 6.42
CA SER A 14 10.51 -14.31 7.23
C SER A 14 10.79 -13.87 8.66
N PHE A 15 11.87 -14.37 9.26
CA PHE A 15 12.29 -13.99 10.61
C PHE A 15 12.68 -12.50 10.68
N ILE A 16 13.46 -12.01 9.72
CA ILE A 16 13.81 -10.58 9.64
C ILE A 16 12.55 -9.72 9.47
N ASN A 17 11.64 -10.11 8.60
CA ASN A 17 10.39 -9.39 8.38
C ASN A 17 9.54 -9.29 9.67
N LEU A 18 9.45 -10.38 10.41
CA LEU A 18 8.76 -10.41 11.71
C LEU A 18 9.43 -9.48 12.72
N ALA A 19 10.76 -9.52 12.82
CA ALA A 19 11.52 -8.66 13.72
C ALA A 19 11.34 -7.16 13.38
N VAL A 20 11.40 -6.80 12.10
CA VAL A 20 11.17 -5.43 11.63
C VAL A 20 9.73 -4.98 11.91
N MET A 21 8.75 -5.86 11.73
CA MET A 21 7.35 -5.58 12.04
C MET A 21 7.16 -5.26 13.54
N VAL A 22 7.69 -6.09 14.43
CA VAL A 22 7.61 -5.88 15.87
C VAL A 22 8.33 -4.58 16.26
N LEU A 23 9.52 -4.35 15.75
CA LEU A 23 10.27 -3.12 15.99
C LEU A 23 9.48 -1.88 15.57
N THR A 24 8.84 -1.92 14.41
CA THR A 24 8.02 -0.81 13.88
C THR A 24 6.80 -0.52 14.78
N ILE A 25 6.15 -1.56 15.29
CA ILE A 25 5.02 -1.41 16.21
C ILE A 25 5.48 -0.76 17.52
N VAL A 26 6.56 -1.27 18.11
CA VAL A 26 7.11 -0.74 19.38
C VAL A 26 7.57 0.72 19.21
N ALA A 27 8.30 1.02 18.15
CA ALA A 27 8.75 2.38 17.87
C ALA A 27 7.57 3.34 17.62
N SER A 28 6.53 2.91 16.91
CA SER A 28 5.31 3.69 16.69
C SER A 28 4.57 3.93 18.01
N TRP A 29 4.49 2.92 18.88
CA TRP A 29 3.89 3.04 20.21
C TRP A 29 4.57 4.16 21.03
N ILE A 30 5.91 4.11 21.12
CA ILE A 30 6.68 5.12 21.85
C ILE A 30 6.52 6.51 21.24
N MET A 31 6.54 6.62 19.91
CA MET A 31 6.35 7.87 19.18
C MET A 31 4.98 8.49 19.47
N TYR A 32 3.91 7.70 19.48
CA TYR A 32 2.56 8.18 19.79
C TYR A 32 2.43 8.61 21.25
N ALA A 33 3.00 7.83 22.17
CA ALA A 33 3.03 8.19 23.58
C ALA A 33 3.75 9.52 23.82
N LYS A 34 4.88 9.79 23.13
CA LYS A 34 5.58 11.08 23.18
C LYS A 34 4.77 12.25 22.61
N ALA A 35 3.95 11.98 21.60
CA ALA A 35 3.07 12.98 21.01
C ALA A 35 1.78 13.23 21.84
N GLY A 36 1.64 12.59 23.01
CA GLY A 36 0.44 12.71 23.86
C GLY A 36 -0.75 11.89 23.40
N GLU A 37 -0.55 10.97 22.46
CA GLU A 37 -1.59 10.07 21.93
C GLU A 37 -1.46 8.67 22.55
N HIS A 38 -2.55 7.90 22.47
CA HIS A 38 -2.58 6.56 23.04
C HIS A 38 -1.70 5.60 22.23
N GLY A 39 -0.72 4.97 22.86
CA GLY A 39 0.23 4.05 22.21
C GLY A 39 -0.42 2.86 21.49
N TRP A 40 -1.56 2.35 21.99
CA TRP A 40 -2.28 1.24 21.36
C TRP A 40 -2.73 1.54 19.90
N ALA A 41 -2.78 2.84 19.54
CA ALA A 41 -3.04 3.27 18.18
C ALA A 41 -2.05 2.67 17.14
N ALA A 42 -0.86 2.28 17.55
CA ALA A 42 0.13 1.64 16.69
C ALA A 42 -0.29 0.26 16.18
N ILE A 43 -1.16 -0.45 16.93
CA ILE A 43 -1.60 -1.81 16.59
C ILE A 43 -2.70 -1.79 15.53
N VAL A 44 -3.57 -0.76 15.53
CA VAL A 44 -4.71 -0.67 14.61
C VAL A 44 -4.29 0.09 13.34
N PRO A 45 -4.17 -0.56 12.16
CA PRO A 45 -3.54 0.03 10.97
C PRO A 45 -4.24 1.30 10.48
N PHE A 46 -5.57 1.34 10.46
CA PHE A 46 -6.32 2.53 10.03
C PHE A 46 -6.21 3.67 11.04
N TYR A 47 -6.33 3.35 12.32
CA TYR A 47 -6.23 4.33 13.39
C TYR A 47 -4.81 4.87 13.53
N SER A 48 -3.81 4.03 13.33
CA SER A 48 -2.40 4.42 13.26
C SER A 48 -2.15 5.50 12.19
N SER A 49 -2.72 5.32 11.00
CA SER A 49 -2.62 6.32 9.94
C SER A 49 -3.33 7.62 10.34
N TYR A 50 -4.52 7.56 10.92
CA TYR A 50 -5.25 8.74 11.41
C TYR A 50 -4.43 9.52 12.43
N VAL A 51 -3.84 8.85 13.41
CA VAL A 51 -3.02 9.46 14.45
C VAL A 51 -1.79 10.14 13.88
N LYS A 52 -1.12 9.54 12.88
CA LYS A 52 0.01 10.18 12.16
C LYS A 52 -0.41 11.51 11.53
N PHE A 53 -1.53 11.54 10.81
CA PHE A 53 -2.06 12.78 10.21
C PHE A 53 -2.48 13.80 11.26
N ARG A 54 -2.97 13.36 12.42
CA ARG A 54 -3.35 14.21 13.55
C ARG A 54 -2.12 14.86 14.16
N ILE A 55 -1.06 14.11 14.46
CA ILE A 55 0.22 14.61 14.99
C ILE A 55 0.87 15.58 13.97
N ALA A 56 0.78 15.29 12.68
CA ALA A 56 1.24 16.18 11.61
C ALA A 56 0.41 17.47 11.46
N GLY A 57 -0.67 17.65 12.24
CA GLY A 57 -1.56 18.82 12.16
C GLY A 57 -2.42 18.88 10.88
N LYS A 58 -2.51 17.78 10.14
CA LYS A 58 -3.16 17.73 8.81
C LYS A 58 -4.30 16.71 8.75
N GLN A 59 -5.19 16.71 9.74
CA GLN A 59 -6.31 15.75 9.85
C GLN A 59 -7.21 15.71 8.62
N LYS A 60 -7.40 16.84 7.92
CA LYS A 60 -8.22 16.91 6.71
C LYS A 60 -7.65 16.07 5.57
N LEU A 61 -6.33 15.94 5.48
CA LEU A 61 -5.66 15.13 4.46
C LEU A 61 -5.85 13.62 4.69
N PHE A 62 -6.16 13.20 5.91
CA PHE A 62 -6.47 11.80 6.21
C PHE A 62 -7.68 11.29 5.40
N TRP A 63 -8.72 12.11 5.27
CA TRP A 63 -9.88 11.72 4.45
C TRP A 63 -9.52 11.52 2.98
N GLY A 64 -8.66 12.39 2.43
CA GLY A 64 -8.14 12.21 1.07
C GLY A 64 -7.31 10.92 0.93
N TYR A 65 -6.44 10.63 1.91
CA TYR A 65 -5.68 9.40 1.94
C TYR A 65 -6.58 8.15 2.02
N LEU A 66 -7.63 8.20 2.83
CA LEU A 66 -8.59 7.12 2.99
C LEU A 66 -9.36 6.86 1.67
N VAL A 67 -9.82 7.91 1.01
CA VAL A 67 -10.48 7.79 -0.31
C VAL A 67 -9.52 7.21 -1.35
N ALA A 68 -8.28 7.68 -1.40
CA ALA A 68 -7.27 7.15 -2.32
C ALA A 68 -6.97 5.66 -2.06
N SER A 69 -6.88 5.24 -0.79
CA SER A 69 -6.65 3.83 -0.46
C SER A 69 -7.84 2.94 -0.81
N ILE A 70 -9.06 3.40 -0.60
CA ILE A 70 -10.28 2.67 -1.02
C ILE A 70 -10.33 2.57 -2.54
N ALA A 71 -10.03 3.65 -3.27
CA ALA A 71 -9.99 3.65 -4.73
C ALA A 71 -8.92 2.67 -5.27
N SER A 72 -7.76 2.60 -4.62
CA SER A 72 -6.71 1.64 -4.97
C SER A 72 -7.16 0.19 -4.77
N ILE A 73 -7.82 -0.12 -3.65
CA ILE A 73 -8.36 -1.46 -3.38
C ILE A 73 -9.45 -1.82 -4.41
N ALA A 74 -10.36 -0.90 -4.71
CA ALA A 74 -11.38 -1.12 -5.73
C ALA A 74 -10.77 -1.39 -7.11
N GLY A 75 -9.73 -0.63 -7.49
CA GLY A 75 -8.97 -0.86 -8.73
C GLY A 75 -8.31 -2.24 -8.77
N CYS A 76 -7.70 -2.69 -7.67
CA CYS A 76 -7.12 -4.04 -7.56
C CYS A 76 -8.18 -5.13 -7.71
N ILE A 77 -9.37 -4.97 -7.12
CA ILE A 77 -10.48 -5.92 -7.25
C ILE A 77 -10.95 -5.99 -8.70
N LEU A 78 -11.08 -4.84 -9.38
CA LEU A 78 -11.43 -4.79 -10.80
C LEU A 78 -10.38 -5.50 -11.67
N LEU A 79 -9.08 -5.26 -11.42
CA LEU A 79 -8.01 -5.96 -12.13
C LEU A 79 -8.07 -7.48 -11.93
N MET A 80 -8.25 -7.93 -10.69
CA MET A 80 -8.37 -9.36 -10.39
C MET A 80 -9.57 -9.99 -11.11
N TYR A 81 -10.70 -9.29 -11.12
CA TYR A 81 -11.89 -9.72 -11.86
C TYR A 81 -11.60 -9.87 -13.37
N GLU A 82 -10.94 -8.87 -14.00
CA GLU A 82 -10.62 -8.91 -15.43
C GLU A 82 -9.62 -10.02 -15.78
N ILE A 83 -8.63 -10.27 -14.94
CA ILE A 83 -7.64 -11.36 -15.13
C ILE A 83 -8.35 -12.72 -15.07
N ILE A 84 -9.24 -12.92 -14.11
CA ILE A 84 -9.99 -14.17 -13.98
C ILE A 84 -10.96 -14.35 -15.16
N ALA A 85 -11.70 -13.31 -15.52
CA ALA A 85 -12.66 -13.35 -16.62
C ALA A 85 -11.97 -13.61 -17.98
N SER A 86 -10.83 -12.97 -18.24
CA SER A 86 -10.05 -13.20 -19.45
C SER A 86 -9.43 -14.60 -19.49
N GLY A 87 -8.89 -15.08 -18.38
CA GLY A 87 -8.36 -16.44 -18.27
C GLY A 87 -9.41 -17.51 -18.49
N LEU A 88 -10.61 -17.33 -17.93
CA LEU A 88 -11.74 -18.24 -18.13
C LEU A 88 -12.23 -18.24 -19.59
N SER A 89 -12.28 -17.08 -20.23
CA SER A 89 -12.68 -16.96 -21.64
C SER A 89 -11.70 -17.66 -22.58
N VAL A 90 -10.41 -17.58 -22.32
CA VAL A 90 -9.38 -18.31 -23.09
C VAL A 90 -9.51 -19.81 -22.90
N MET A 91 -9.74 -20.29 -21.70
CA MET A 91 -9.95 -21.72 -21.43
C MET A 91 -11.21 -22.24 -22.13
N THR A 92 -12.34 -21.52 -22.03
CA THR A 92 -13.59 -21.96 -22.68
C THR A 92 -13.49 -21.94 -24.20
N SER A 93 -12.78 -20.97 -24.78
CA SER A 93 -12.58 -20.94 -26.25
C SER A 93 -11.68 -22.09 -26.73
N SER A 94 -10.69 -22.50 -25.95
CA SER A 94 -9.82 -23.64 -26.27
C SER A 94 -10.57 -24.98 -26.24
N TYR A 95 -11.56 -25.15 -25.37
CA TYR A 95 -12.37 -26.36 -25.28
C TYR A 95 -13.56 -26.37 -26.27
N MET A 96 -14.11 -25.20 -26.60
CA MET A 96 -15.28 -25.07 -27.50
C MET A 96 -14.92 -24.69 -28.94
N GLY A 97 -13.67 -24.34 -29.25
CA GLY A 97 -13.21 -23.87 -30.56
C GLY A 97 -13.30 -24.88 -31.68
N SER A 98 -13.83 -26.10 -31.46
CA SER A 98 -14.06 -27.11 -32.48
C SER A 98 -15.50 -27.12 -33.04
N TYR A 99 -16.43 -26.31 -32.52
CA TYR A 99 -17.84 -26.48 -32.87
C TYR A 99 -18.55 -25.25 -33.47
N TYR A 100 -18.02 -24.03 -33.46
CA TYR A 100 -18.71 -22.85 -33.99
C TYR A 100 -17.80 -21.86 -34.71
N ASP A 101 -17.75 -21.95 -36.03
CA ASP A 101 -17.08 -21.01 -36.95
C ASP A 101 -17.92 -19.74 -37.27
N SER A 102 -18.97 -19.43 -36.55
CA SER A 102 -19.86 -18.31 -36.88
C SER A 102 -19.91 -17.16 -35.83
N THR A 103 -19.00 -17.11 -34.88
CA THR A 103 -19.08 -16.14 -33.76
C THR A 103 -18.01 -15.03 -33.80
N TYR A 104 -17.29 -14.84 -34.91
CA TYR A 104 -16.22 -13.84 -35.01
C TYR A 104 -16.67 -12.38 -34.78
N GLY A 105 -17.94 -12.04 -35.02
CA GLY A 105 -18.47 -10.70 -34.80
C GLY A 105 -18.67 -10.30 -33.32
N TYR A 106 -19.02 -11.28 -32.47
CA TYR A 106 -19.30 -11.02 -31.04
C TYR A 106 -18.04 -11.10 -30.18
N ALA A 107 -17.02 -11.84 -30.59
CA ALA A 107 -15.75 -11.95 -29.85
C ALA A 107 -14.95 -10.64 -29.86
N GLY A 108 -14.90 -9.95 -31.01
CA GLY A 108 -14.17 -8.68 -31.12
C GLY A 108 -14.70 -7.57 -30.21
N ASN A 109 -16.02 -7.50 -30.05
CA ASN A 109 -16.65 -6.48 -29.19
C ASN A 109 -16.44 -6.78 -27.69
N ARG A 110 -16.39 -8.04 -27.29
CA ARG A 110 -16.09 -8.45 -25.91
C ARG A 110 -14.62 -8.19 -25.56
N ILE A 111 -13.69 -8.53 -26.45
CA ILE A 111 -12.25 -8.29 -26.25
C ILE A 111 -11.99 -6.79 -26.09
N GLY A 112 -12.61 -5.94 -26.90
CA GLY A 112 -12.48 -4.49 -26.78
C GLY A 112 -13.02 -3.93 -25.46
N ALA A 113 -14.14 -4.45 -24.97
CA ALA A 113 -14.72 -4.04 -23.68
C ALA A 113 -13.84 -4.43 -22.49
N HIS A 114 -13.28 -5.65 -22.48
CA HIS A 114 -12.34 -6.08 -21.43
C HIS A 114 -11.05 -5.28 -21.44
N MET A 115 -10.49 -4.97 -22.62
CA MET A 115 -9.31 -4.10 -22.74
C MET A 115 -9.58 -2.69 -22.21
N GLY A 116 -10.74 -2.12 -22.49
CA GLY A 116 -11.13 -0.81 -21.97
C GLY A 116 -11.23 -0.78 -20.44
N MET A 117 -11.87 -1.78 -19.83
CA MET A 117 -11.98 -1.92 -18.39
C MET A 117 -10.61 -2.12 -17.70
N LEU A 118 -9.75 -2.91 -18.32
CA LEU A 118 -8.39 -3.17 -17.82
C LEU A 118 -7.55 -1.87 -17.80
N ILE A 119 -7.57 -1.11 -18.90
CA ILE A 119 -6.89 0.18 -18.99
C ILE A 119 -7.45 1.15 -17.95
N PHE A 120 -8.76 1.23 -17.80
CA PHE A 120 -9.40 2.08 -16.78
C PHE A 120 -8.98 1.71 -15.37
N ALA A 121 -8.96 0.42 -15.02
CA ALA A 121 -8.53 -0.05 -13.71
C ALA A 121 -7.06 0.30 -13.43
N VAL A 122 -6.17 0.15 -14.42
CA VAL A 122 -4.76 0.51 -14.29
C VAL A 122 -4.59 2.01 -14.07
N ILE A 123 -5.28 2.85 -14.85
CA ILE A 123 -5.23 4.32 -14.68
C ILE A 123 -5.73 4.72 -13.29
N LEU A 124 -6.82 4.12 -12.83
CA LEU A 124 -7.39 4.38 -11.51
C LEU A 124 -6.41 4.03 -10.38
N ILE A 125 -5.72 2.89 -10.48
CA ILE A 125 -4.71 2.48 -9.50
C ILE A 125 -3.53 3.45 -9.50
N ILE A 126 -3.01 3.82 -10.68
CA ILE A 126 -1.88 4.74 -10.79
C ILE A 126 -2.25 6.11 -10.19
N ALA A 127 -3.43 6.64 -10.51
CA ALA A 127 -3.90 7.90 -9.96
C ALA A 127 -4.06 7.85 -8.43
N ALA A 128 -4.62 6.76 -7.90
CA ALA A 128 -4.77 6.53 -6.47
C ALA A 128 -3.41 6.38 -5.76
N MET A 129 -2.45 5.69 -6.37
CA MET A 129 -1.08 5.56 -5.85
C MET A 129 -0.37 6.91 -5.76
N ILE A 130 -0.46 7.73 -6.82
CA ILE A 130 0.14 9.07 -6.82
C ILE A 130 -0.48 9.94 -5.74
N ALA A 131 -1.81 9.94 -5.62
CA ALA A 131 -2.51 10.68 -4.57
C ALA A 131 -2.08 10.23 -3.17
N ALA A 132 -2.04 8.92 -2.90
CA ALA A 132 -1.61 8.37 -1.62
C ALA A 132 -0.14 8.73 -1.32
N LEU A 133 0.74 8.70 -2.32
CA LEU A 133 2.15 9.07 -2.17
C LEU A 133 2.31 10.55 -1.80
N VAL A 134 1.61 11.45 -2.48
CA VAL A 134 1.61 12.88 -2.15
C VAL A 134 1.11 13.13 -0.73
N MET A 135 0.00 12.49 -0.34
CA MET A 135 -0.53 12.61 1.02
C MET A 135 0.46 12.08 2.08
N ASN A 136 1.15 10.98 1.79
CA ASN A 136 2.17 10.42 2.67
C ASN A 136 3.36 11.38 2.84
N ILE A 137 3.86 11.97 1.74
CA ILE A 137 4.94 12.98 1.78
C ILE A 137 4.52 14.16 2.66
N LEU A 138 3.32 14.70 2.46
CA LEU A 138 2.80 15.82 3.26
C LEU A 138 2.64 15.46 4.74
N CYS A 139 2.30 14.21 5.05
CA CYS A 139 2.24 13.69 6.41
C CYS A 139 3.65 13.61 7.03
N CYS A 140 4.64 13.06 6.31
CA CYS A 140 6.02 12.96 6.79
C CYS A 140 6.65 14.33 7.05
N VAL A 141 6.40 15.31 6.18
CA VAL A 141 6.85 16.69 6.38
C VAL A 141 6.18 17.31 7.62
N GLY A 142 4.86 17.14 7.78
CA GLY A 142 4.14 17.60 8.95
C GLY A 142 4.64 16.96 10.25
N LEU A 143 4.91 15.65 10.20
CA LEU A 143 5.46 14.91 11.35
C LEU A 143 6.86 15.42 11.73
N ALA A 144 7.75 15.64 10.76
CA ALA A 144 9.07 16.20 11.01
C ALA A 144 9.00 17.58 11.68
N HIS A 145 8.10 18.45 11.22
CA HIS A 145 7.85 19.75 11.83
C HIS A 145 7.29 19.64 13.25
N ALA A 146 6.35 18.71 13.49
CA ALA A 146 5.78 18.50 14.83
C ALA A 146 6.84 18.09 15.87
N PHE A 147 7.89 17.39 15.46
CA PHE A 147 9.02 17.03 16.31
C PHE A 147 10.21 18.00 16.23
N GLY A 148 10.02 19.21 15.70
CA GLY A 148 11.03 20.26 15.62
C GLY A 148 12.25 19.93 14.74
N LYS A 149 12.08 18.99 13.78
CA LYS A 149 13.13 18.57 12.85
C LYS A 149 12.98 19.22 11.48
N GLY A 150 14.12 19.46 10.82
CA GLY A 150 14.15 20.12 9.51
C GLY A 150 13.73 19.23 8.34
N ALA A 151 13.67 19.84 7.13
CA ALA A 151 13.26 19.18 5.88
C ALA A 151 14.14 17.96 5.52
N GLY A 152 15.43 17.96 5.86
CA GLY A 152 16.31 16.80 5.64
C GLY A 152 15.87 15.57 6.42
N PHE A 153 15.33 15.75 7.63
CA PHE A 153 14.76 14.68 8.42
C PHE A 153 13.45 14.13 7.79
N ALA A 154 12.64 15.01 7.21
CA ALA A 154 11.44 14.61 6.47
C ALA A 154 11.78 13.73 5.27
N CYS A 155 12.83 14.05 4.50
CA CYS A 155 13.32 13.19 3.40
C CYS A 155 13.74 11.81 3.92
N GLY A 156 14.47 11.76 5.05
CA GLY A 156 14.83 10.49 5.68
C GLY A 156 13.61 9.66 6.11
N LEU A 157 12.57 10.32 6.61
CA LEU A 157 11.32 9.68 7.01
C LEU A 157 10.56 9.07 5.82
N ILE A 158 10.70 9.65 4.63
CA ILE A 158 10.08 9.13 3.39
C ILE A 158 10.81 7.88 2.90
N PHE A 159 12.16 7.90 2.86
CA PHE A 159 12.95 6.81 2.30
C PHE A 159 13.21 5.69 3.33
N LEU A 160 13.45 6.03 4.58
CA LEU A 160 13.84 5.11 5.65
C LEU A 160 12.87 5.21 6.84
N ASN A 161 11.58 5.10 6.55
CA ASN A 161 10.49 5.30 7.50
C ASN A 161 10.73 4.59 8.85
N VAL A 162 11.09 3.30 8.82
CA VAL A 162 11.31 2.49 10.04
C VAL A 162 12.46 3.05 10.89
N ILE A 163 13.59 3.38 10.26
CA ILE A 163 14.79 3.86 10.94
C ILE A 163 14.52 5.22 11.60
N PHE A 164 13.88 6.14 10.87
CA PHE A 164 13.62 7.48 11.37
C PHE A 164 12.51 7.50 12.44
N ILE A 165 11.54 6.62 12.37
CA ILE A 165 10.56 6.41 13.46
C ILE A 165 11.28 5.90 14.71
N CYS A 166 12.23 4.97 14.59
CA CYS A 166 13.05 4.50 15.71
C CYS A 166 13.89 5.64 16.30
N ILE A 167 14.47 6.51 15.47
CA ILE A 167 15.22 7.67 15.96
C ILE A 167 14.33 8.61 16.78
N ILE A 168 13.12 8.91 16.33
CA ILE A 168 12.15 9.72 17.09
C ILE A 168 11.76 9.00 18.39
N ALA A 169 11.49 7.69 18.33
CA ALA A 169 11.06 6.93 19.48
C ALA A 169 12.12 6.87 20.60
N PHE A 170 13.38 6.64 20.25
CA PHE A 170 14.45 6.41 21.21
C PHE A 170 15.27 7.65 21.57
N ASN A 171 15.13 8.76 20.83
CA ASN A 171 15.82 9.99 21.17
C ASN A 171 15.21 10.64 22.43
N LYS A 172 16.00 10.85 23.47
CA LYS A 172 15.56 11.44 24.76
C LYS A 172 15.33 12.96 24.70
N ASN A 173 15.83 13.63 23.66
CA ASN A 173 15.79 15.09 23.51
C ASN A 173 14.63 15.61 22.63
N ILE A 174 13.60 14.79 22.45
CA ILE A 174 12.39 15.13 21.69
C ILE A 174 11.18 14.90 22.56
#